data_756039075a6cda0c7ed0608f690a7ac7
#
_entry.id   756039075a6cda0c7ed0608f690a7ac7
#
_cell.length_a   1.000
_cell.length_b   1.000
_cell.length_c   1.000
_cell.angle_alpha   90.00
_cell.angle_beta   90.00
_cell.angle_gamma   90.00
#
_symmetry.space_group_name_H-M   'P 1'
#
loop_
_entity.id
_entity.type
_entity.pdbx_description
1 polymer ?
#
loop_
_entity_poly.entity_id
_entity_poly.type
_entity_poly.pdbx_seq_one_letter_code
_entity_poly.pdbx_strand_id
1 'polypeptide(L)'
;MSVGVASVFSPLNAACELEAAAILREGCPDVAVTLSHQLGRIGLLERENATLLNAALVGLARTTTRAFTDALAASGITAPLYLTQNDGAVMLASVAEAFPVYGFASGPTNSMRGAAFLSKLTDALVIDVGGTTTDIGSLRHGFPREANNVVEIGGVRTLFRMPDLLSIGLGGGSLVARAPLTVGPRSVGYRLVEEGLVFGGGALTATDIAVAAGLVDLGDRRRVASLPAELVKGAVARMHAMIEEAVDRMKTDAGDEPLIAVGGGCFLVPERIAGISEVIHVEHQAVANAVGAAIAQVSGEVNRIFQDLSRDEAIARARELAETQAADAGADPRTLTTVEVEDLPLAYLPGNSLRVRVRVVGEIA
;
A
#
# COMPACT_ATOMS: atom_id res chain seq x y z
N MET A 1 -23.42 -9.09 -11.78
CA MET A 1 -22.96 -8.16 -12.86
C MET A 1 -22.59 -6.84 -12.22
N SER A 2 -21.57 -6.14 -12.71
CA SER A 2 -21.15 -4.81 -12.26
C SER A 2 -20.94 -3.87 -13.44
N VAL A 3 -21.17 -2.57 -13.24
CA VAL A 3 -21.10 -1.52 -14.26
C VAL A 3 -20.30 -0.34 -13.73
N GLY A 4 -19.32 0.13 -14.52
CA GLY A 4 -18.65 1.39 -14.28
C GLY A 4 -19.32 2.50 -15.12
N VAL A 5 -19.55 3.66 -14.53
CA VAL A 5 -20.09 4.85 -15.20
C VAL A 5 -19.06 5.97 -15.09
N ALA A 6 -18.67 6.54 -16.23
CA ALA A 6 -17.71 7.65 -16.27
C ALA A 6 -18.22 8.75 -17.23
N SER A 7 -18.02 10.01 -16.83
CA SER A 7 -18.26 11.15 -17.71
C SER A 7 -17.11 12.16 -17.63
N VAL A 8 -16.95 12.95 -18.69
CA VAL A 8 -15.77 13.82 -18.89
C VAL A 8 -15.59 14.80 -17.73
N PHE A 9 -16.65 15.48 -17.32
CA PHE A 9 -16.61 16.52 -16.31
C PHE A 9 -17.12 16.11 -14.93
N SER A 10 -17.26 14.80 -14.67
CA SER A 10 -17.83 14.30 -13.41
C SER A 10 -17.10 14.73 -12.13
N PRO A 11 -15.78 15.01 -12.13
CA PRO A 11 -15.13 15.60 -10.95
C PRO A 11 -15.62 17.01 -10.59
N LEU A 12 -16.18 17.73 -11.56
CA LEU A 12 -16.75 19.07 -11.36
C LEU A 12 -18.27 19.01 -11.20
N ASN A 13 -18.93 18.15 -11.96
CA ASN A 13 -20.38 17.96 -11.92
C ASN A 13 -20.75 16.48 -12.16
N ALA A 14 -21.14 15.80 -11.12
CA ALA A 14 -21.49 14.40 -11.13
C ALA A 14 -22.92 14.09 -11.65
N ALA A 15 -23.72 15.10 -12.03
CA ALA A 15 -25.14 14.95 -12.35
C ALA A 15 -25.43 13.86 -13.39
N CYS A 16 -24.65 13.81 -14.46
CA CYS A 16 -24.82 12.77 -15.51
C CYS A 16 -24.56 11.35 -15.01
N GLU A 17 -23.54 11.16 -14.16
CA GLU A 17 -23.25 9.84 -13.57
C GLU A 17 -24.32 9.43 -12.57
N LEU A 18 -24.82 10.37 -11.76
CA LEU A 18 -25.88 10.12 -10.78
C LEU A 18 -27.20 9.75 -11.48
N GLU A 19 -27.56 10.46 -12.54
CA GLU A 19 -28.76 10.14 -13.35
C GLU A 19 -28.62 8.75 -14.00
N ALA A 20 -27.49 8.46 -14.63
CA ALA A 20 -27.25 7.15 -15.20
C ALA A 20 -27.32 6.02 -14.13
N ALA A 21 -26.80 6.27 -12.95
CA ALA A 21 -26.87 5.32 -11.84
C ALA A 21 -28.31 5.11 -11.36
N ALA A 22 -29.15 6.14 -11.34
CA ALA A 22 -30.57 6.04 -10.98
C ALA A 22 -31.32 5.14 -11.98
N ILE A 23 -31.13 5.39 -13.28
CA ILE A 23 -31.73 4.58 -14.35
C ILE A 23 -31.27 3.10 -14.28
N LEU A 24 -29.96 2.88 -14.05
CA LEU A 24 -29.43 1.52 -13.91
C LEU A 24 -30.02 0.78 -12.70
N ARG A 25 -30.17 1.46 -11.56
CA ARG A 25 -30.78 0.85 -10.35
C ARG A 25 -32.25 0.53 -10.51
N GLU A 26 -32.99 1.36 -11.27
CA GLU A 26 -34.40 1.09 -11.59
C GLU A 26 -34.54 -0.09 -12.54
N GLY A 27 -33.75 -0.13 -13.62
CA GLY A 27 -33.84 -1.18 -14.63
C GLY A 27 -33.16 -2.49 -14.26
N CYS A 28 -32.15 -2.46 -13.40
CA CYS A 28 -31.32 -3.59 -12.99
C CYS A 28 -30.95 -3.49 -11.49
N PRO A 29 -31.90 -3.78 -10.57
CA PRO A 29 -31.68 -3.56 -9.11
C PRO A 29 -30.47 -4.28 -8.51
N ASP A 30 -30.12 -5.44 -9.06
CA ASP A 30 -29.02 -6.29 -8.56
C ASP A 30 -27.65 -5.91 -9.13
N VAL A 31 -27.59 -4.88 -10.00
CA VAL A 31 -26.31 -4.47 -10.59
C VAL A 31 -25.52 -3.60 -9.61
N ALA A 32 -24.23 -3.94 -9.41
CA ALA A 32 -23.32 -3.07 -8.69
C ALA A 32 -22.87 -1.94 -9.62
N VAL A 33 -23.07 -0.69 -9.21
CA VAL A 33 -22.70 0.51 -10.00
C VAL A 33 -21.55 1.21 -9.31
N THR A 34 -20.45 1.41 -10.05
CA THR A 34 -19.32 2.24 -9.64
C THR A 34 -19.34 3.55 -10.45
N LEU A 35 -19.27 4.69 -9.76
CA LEU A 35 -19.27 6.02 -10.37
C LEU A 35 -17.87 6.63 -10.34
N SER A 36 -17.41 7.13 -11.48
CA SER A 36 -16.02 7.55 -11.64
C SER A 36 -15.64 8.75 -10.75
N HIS A 37 -16.58 9.67 -10.48
CA HIS A 37 -16.34 10.83 -9.63
C HIS A 37 -16.07 10.46 -8.16
N GLN A 38 -16.39 9.24 -7.73
CA GLN A 38 -16.15 8.75 -6.37
C GLN A 38 -14.74 8.17 -6.19
N LEU A 39 -14.06 7.79 -7.29
CA LEU A 39 -12.80 7.07 -7.26
C LEU A 39 -11.60 7.92 -7.66
N GLY A 40 -11.79 8.75 -8.69
CA GLY A 40 -10.65 9.33 -9.38
C GLY A 40 -10.56 10.83 -9.28
N ARG A 41 -9.36 11.31 -9.58
CA ARG A 41 -8.99 12.71 -9.73
C ARG A 41 -9.34 13.22 -11.14
N ILE A 42 -8.94 14.45 -11.47
CA ILE A 42 -9.05 14.99 -12.83
C ILE A 42 -8.16 14.16 -13.78
N GLY A 43 -8.74 13.60 -14.82
CA GLY A 43 -8.10 12.70 -15.79
C GLY A 43 -9.13 11.67 -16.27
N LEU A 44 -9.60 11.78 -17.53
CA LEU A 44 -10.73 10.95 -17.99
C LEU A 44 -10.36 9.47 -18.09
N LEU A 45 -9.34 9.14 -18.86
CA LEU A 45 -8.99 7.76 -19.17
C LEU A 45 -8.55 6.97 -17.93
N GLU A 46 -7.68 7.56 -17.13
CA GLU A 46 -7.18 6.94 -15.92
C GLU A 46 -8.29 6.76 -14.85
N ARG A 47 -9.24 7.69 -14.80
CA ARG A 47 -10.41 7.60 -13.92
C ARG A 47 -11.40 6.54 -14.42
N GLU A 48 -11.63 6.46 -15.74
CA GLU A 48 -12.41 5.40 -16.35
C GLU A 48 -11.80 4.02 -16.06
N ASN A 49 -10.50 3.86 -16.25
CA ASN A 49 -9.77 2.64 -15.95
C ASN A 49 -9.91 2.25 -14.45
N ALA A 50 -9.76 3.20 -13.54
CA ALA A 50 -9.97 2.98 -12.11
C ALA A 50 -11.40 2.50 -11.82
N THR A 51 -12.39 3.08 -12.49
CA THR A 51 -13.80 2.74 -12.35
C THR A 51 -14.11 1.32 -12.84
N LEU A 52 -13.57 0.95 -13.99
CA LEU A 52 -13.71 -0.39 -14.56
C LEU A 52 -13.02 -1.44 -13.68
N LEU A 53 -11.82 -1.13 -13.21
CA LEU A 53 -11.07 -1.99 -12.30
C LEU A 53 -11.85 -2.23 -10.98
N ASN A 54 -12.38 -1.15 -10.39
CA ASN A 54 -13.22 -1.25 -9.21
C ASN A 54 -14.45 -2.11 -9.47
N ALA A 55 -15.21 -1.82 -10.53
CA ALA A 55 -16.40 -2.56 -10.88
C ALA A 55 -16.12 -4.06 -11.08
N ALA A 56 -14.98 -4.42 -11.68
CA ALA A 56 -14.57 -5.81 -11.86
C ALA A 56 -14.31 -6.54 -10.52
N LEU A 57 -13.89 -5.82 -9.49
CA LEU A 57 -13.48 -6.40 -8.19
C LEU A 57 -14.59 -6.42 -7.13
N VAL A 58 -15.68 -5.65 -7.30
CA VAL A 58 -16.77 -5.57 -6.31
C VAL A 58 -17.33 -6.95 -5.93
N GLY A 59 -17.50 -7.85 -6.90
CA GLY A 59 -18.00 -9.19 -6.61
C GLY A 59 -17.07 -10.01 -5.73
N LEU A 60 -15.77 -9.96 -6.01
CA LEU A 60 -14.73 -10.62 -5.21
C LEU A 60 -14.66 -10.01 -3.79
N ALA A 61 -14.65 -8.69 -3.70
CA ALA A 61 -14.61 -7.97 -2.43
C ALA A 61 -15.76 -8.37 -1.52
N ARG A 62 -17.00 -8.37 -2.03
CA ARG A 62 -18.18 -8.80 -1.27
C ARG A 62 -18.07 -10.23 -0.76
N THR A 63 -17.60 -11.16 -1.59
CA THR A 63 -17.42 -12.55 -1.19
C THR A 63 -16.38 -12.67 -0.07
N THR A 64 -15.25 -12.00 -0.23
CA THR A 64 -14.15 -12.05 0.74
C THR A 64 -14.54 -11.39 2.06
N THR A 65 -15.15 -10.21 2.02
CA THR A 65 -15.57 -9.47 3.22
C THR A 65 -16.62 -10.26 4.02
N ARG A 66 -17.60 -10.86 3.34
CA ARG A 66 -18.59 -11.74 3.99
C ARG A 66 -17.92 -12.92 4.67
N ALA A 67 -17.01 -13.61 3.99
CA ALA A 67 -16.30 -14.73 4.58
C ALA A 67 -15.53 -14.34 5.87
N PHE A 68 -14.91 -13.17 5.91
CA PHE A 68 -14.28 -12.65 7.13
C PHE A 68 -15.31 -12.31 8.21
N THR A 69 -16.39 -11.62 7.86
CA THR A 69 -17.45 -11.27 8.81
C THR A 69 -18.08 -12.52 9.43
N ASP A 70 -18.37 -13.54 8.61
CA ASP A 70 -18.93 -14.81 9.08
C ASP A 70 -17.95 -15.56 10.00
N ALA A 71 -16.65 -15.56 9.67
CA ALA A 71 -15.62 -16.17 10.50
C ALA A 71 -15.46 -15.45 11.86
N LEU A 72 -15.51 -14.13 11.88
CA LEU A 72 -15.50 -13.34 13.13
C LEU A 72 -16.72 -13.65 13.99
N ALA A 73 -17.91 -13.64 13.40
CA ALA A 73 -19.15 -13.97 14.08
C ALA A 73 -19.13 -15.40 14.65
N ALA A 74 -18.65 -16.38 13.88
CA ALA A 74 -18.48 -17.76 14.34
C ALA A 74 -17.49 -17.89 15.50
N SER A 75 -16.54 -16.97 15.59
CA SER A 75 -15.55 -16.88 16.69
C SER A 75 -16.06 -16.07 17.89
N GLY A 76 -17.31 -15.59 17.87
CA GLY A 76 -17.90 -14.76 18.93
C GLY A 76 -17.39 -13.31 18.97
N ILE A 77 -16.72 -12.85 17.91
CA ILE A 77 -16.21 -11.48 17.80
C ILE A 77 -17.32 -10.60 17.20
N THR A 78 -17.73 -9.55 17.92
CA THR A 78 -18.79 -8.62 17.54
C THR A 78 -18.24 -7.25 17.09
N ALA A 79 -16.92 -7.06 17.15
CA ALA A 79 -16.29 -5.82 16.71
C ALA A 79 -16.50 -5.59 15.19
N PRO A 80 -16.68 -4.34 14.76
CA PRO A 80 -16.80 -4.03 13.34
C PRO A 80 -15.48 -4.38 12.61
N LEU A 81 -15.63 -4.88 11.37
CA LEU A 81 -14.49 -5.22 10.53
C LEU A 81 -14.02 -3.97 9.77
N TYR A 82 -12.77 -3.64 9.96
CA TYR A 82 -12.05 -2.63 9.18
C TYR A 82 -11.00 -3.28 8.29
N LEU A 83 -10.79 -2.69 7.12
CA LEU A 83 -9.74 -3.09 6.18
C LEU A 83 -8.80 -1.91 5.91
N THR A 84 -7.51 -2.18 5.80
CA THR A 84 -6.52 -1.13 5.54
C THR A 84 -6.61 -0.61 4.11
N GLN A 85 -6.45 0.69 3.97
CA GLN A 85 -6.41 1.40 2.70
C GLN A 85 -4.97 1.58 2.18
N ASN A 86 -4.89 2.00 0.91
CA ASN A 86 -3.64 2.32 0.23
C ASN A 86 -2.83 3.45 0.89
N ASP A 87 -3.44 4.26 1.73
CA ASP A 87 -2.81 5.37 2.45
C ASP A 87 -2.37 5.03 3.87
N GLY A 88 -2.59 3.77 4.29
CA GLY A 88 -2.29 3.30 5.64
C GLY A 88 -3.33 3.65 6.70
N ALA A 89 -4.48 4.22 6.31
CA ALA A 89 -5.66 4.32 7.16
C ALA A 89 -6.54 3.07 7.03
N VAL A 90 -7.64 3.02 7.77
CA VAL A 90 -8.63 1.94 7.66
C VAL A 90 -9.98 2.44 7.18
N MET A 91 -10.74 1.56 6.56
CA MET A 91 -12.11 1.77 6.11
C MET A 91 -13.00 0.62 6.61
N LEU A 92 -14.26 0.93 6.86
CA LEU A 92 -15.27 -0.10 7.16
C LEU A 92 -15.34 -1.13 6.02
N ALA A 93 -15.62 -2.37 6.36
CA ALA A 93 -15.81 -3.46 5.41
C ALA A 93 -16.81 -3.13 4.30
N SER A 94 -17.90 -2.41 4.62
CA SER A 94 -18.90 -1.94 3.64
C SER A 94 -18.32 -0.97 2.60
N VAL A 95 -17.37 -0.12 3.00
CA VAL A 95 -16.65 0.78 2.08
C VAL A 95 -15.71 -0.02 1.19
N ALA A 96 -14.99 -1.00 1.76
CA ALA A 96 -14.11 -1.89 0.99
C ALA A 96 -14.88 -2.74 -0.04
N GLU A 97 -16.11 -3.14 0.27
CA GLU A 97 -17.00 -3.81 -0.68
C GLU A 97 -17.40 -2.92 -1.87
N ALA A 98 -17.60 -1.63 -1.62
CA ALA A 98 -17.95 -0.66 -2.67
C ALA A 98 -16.72 -0.20 -3.47
N PHE A 99 -15.59 -0.04 -2.79
CA PHE A 99 -14.36 0.51 -3.34
C PHE A 99 -13.12 -0.38 -3.09
N PRO A 100 -13.10 -1.62 -3.59
CA PRO A 100 -12.00 -2.56 -3.38
C PRO A 100 -10.63 -2.06 -3.87
N VAL A 101 -10.59 -1.16 -4.83
CA VAL A 101 -9.33 -0.56 -5.33
C VAL A 101 -8.56 0.21 -4.25
N TYR A 102 -9.22 0.65 -3.20
CA TYR A 102 -8.55 1.34 -2.09
C TYR A 102 -7.72 0.42 -1.18
N GLY A 103 -7.86 -0.90 -1.32
CA GLY A 103 -7.12 -1.89 -0.54
C GLY A 103 -5.93 -2.56 -1.25
N PHE A 104 -5.58 -2.18 -2.48
CA PHE A 104 -4.55 -2.88 -3.28
C PHE A 104 -3.17 -2.91 -2.63
N ALA A 105 -2.75 -1.83 -2.01
CA ALA A 105 -1.46 -1.70 -1.38
C ALA A 105 -1.52 -1.81 0.16
N SER A 106 -2.58 -2.39 0.71
CA SER A 106 -2.79 -2.50 2.16
C SER A 106 -1.65 -3.24 2.89
N GLY A 107 -1.08 -4.29 2.30
CA GLY A 107 0.04 -5.03 2.86
C GLY A 107 1.28 -4.14 3.08
N PRO A 108 1.88 -3.60 2.00
CA PRO A 108 3.03 -2.70 2.13
C PRO A 108 2.75 -1.48 3.01
N THR A 109 1.57 -0.87 2.94
CA THR A 109 1.25 0.30 3.78
C THR A 109 1.18 -0.04 5.26
N ASN A 110 0.65 -1.21 5.62
CA ASN A 110 0.70 -1.70 6.99
C ASN A 110 2.13 -1.86 7.46
N SER A 111 3.00 -2.49 6.67
CA SER A 111 4.41 -2.66 7.02
C SER A 111 5.10 -1.32 7.23
N MET A 112 4.82 -0.32 6.39
CA MET A 112 5.36 1.03 6.55
C MET A 112 4.84 1.73 7.81
N ARG A 113 3.55 1.66 8.10
CA ARG A 113 2.94 2.20 9.32
C ARG A 113 3.53 1.52 10.58
N GLY A 114 3.65 0.19 10.53
CA GLY A 114 4.28 -0.58 11.59
C GLY A 114 5.75 -0.24 11.79
N ALA A 115 6.51 -0.05 10.70
CA ALA A 115 7.89 0.39 10.74
C ALA A 115 8.04 1.77 11.41
N ALA A 116 7.19 2.74 11.05
CA ALA A 116 7.15 4.05 11.69
C ALA A 116 6.86 3.96 13.19
N PHE A 117 5.88 3.15 13.57
CA PHE A 117 5.50 2.96 14.98
C PHE A 117 6.62 2.31 15.79
N LEU A 118 7.24 1.26 15.28
CA LEU A 118 8.29 0.50 15.98
C LEU A 118 9.60 1.29 16.09
N SER A 119 9.98 2.02 15.03
CA SER A 119 11.22 2.81 15.01
C SER A 119 11.07 4.18 15.66
N LYS A 120 9.85 4.70 15.80
CA LYS A 120 9.53 6.09 16.20
C LYS A 120 10.01 7.15 15.20
N LEU A 121 10.35 6.75 13.97
CA LEU A 121 10.67 7.66 12.88
C LEU A 121 9.43 7.97 12.05
N THR A 122 9.27 9.23 11.70
CA THR A 122 8.17 9.71 10.87
C THR A 122 8.56 9.90 9.40
N ASP A 123 9.85 10.10 9.15
CA ASP A 123 10.41 10.34 7.83
C ASP A 123 11.61 9.43 7.61
N ALA A 124 11.47 8.46 6.71
CA ALA A 124 12.45 7.43 6.41
C ALA A 124 12.08 6.67 5.13
N LEU A 125 13.03 5.97 4.53
CA LEU A 125 12.71 4.85 3.67
C LEU A 125 12.34 3.62 4.51
N VAL A 126 11.46 2.80 3.99
CA VAL A 126 11.11 1.50 4.58
C VAL A 126 11.32 0.43 3.52
N ILE A 127 11.98 -0.65 3.90
CA ILE A 127 12.11 -1.86 3.09
C ILE A 127 11.45 -3.03 3.82
N ASP A 128 10.41 -3.61 3.21
CA ASP A 128 9.73 -4.80 3.70
C ASP A 128 10.14 -6.01 2.85
N VAL A 129 10.96 -6.87 3.42
CA VAL A 129 11.41 -8.10 2.76
C VAL A 129 10.54 -9.26 3.22
N GLY A 130 9.65 -9.67 2.33
CA GLY A 130 8.76 -10.80 2.55
C GLY A 130 9.34 -12.16 2.11
N GLY A 131 8.45 -13.13 1.94
CA GLY A 131 8.82 -14.46 1.41
C GLY A 131 9.01 -14.49 -0.10
N THR A 132 8.37 -13.58 -0.84
CA THR A 132 8.34 -13.59 -2.32
C THR A 132 8.85 -12.30 -2.92
N THR A 133 8.48 -11.16 -2.34
CA THR A 133 8.80 -9.82 -2.82
C THR A 133 9.47 -8.99 -1.75
N THR A 134 10.15 -7.95 -2.19
CA THR A 134 10.61 -6.85 -1.35
C THR A 134 9.91 -5.59 -1.83
N ASP A 135 9.25 -4.91 -0.91
CA ASP A 135 8.55 -3.65 -1.15
C ASP A 135 9.33 -2.51 -0.48
N ILE A 136 9.58 -1.44 -1.24
CA ILE A 136 10.31 -0.26 -0.76
C ILE A 136 9.44 0.96 -0.95
N GLY A 137 9.29 1.76 0.10
CA GLY A 137 8.52 3.00 0.08
C GLY A 137 9.11 4.07 0.97
N SER A 138 8.59 5.29 0.88
CA SER A 138 9.01 6.42 1.71
C SER A 138 7.90 6.82 2.67
N LEU A 139 8.25 7.02 3.92
CA LEU A 139 7.40 7.63 4.95
C LEU A 139 7.54 9.14 4.94
N ARG A 140 6.43 9.84 5.10
CA ARG A 140 6.35 11.27 5.40
C ARG A 140 5.34 11.50 6.53
N HIS A 141 5.78 12.13 7.60
CA HIS A 141 4.95 12.36 8.80
C HIS A 141 4.29 11.08 9.35
N GLY A 142 4.99 9.95 9.26
CA GLY A 142 4.53 8.65 9.74
C GLY A 142 3.53 7.94 8.81
N PHE A 143 3.25 8.48 7.63
CA PHE A 143 2.38 7.86 6.62
C PHE A 143 3.16 7.53 5.34
N PRO A 144 2.71 6.52 4.57
CA PRO A 144 3.26 6.25 3.26
C PRO A 144 3.12 7.50 2.35
N ARG A 145 4.23 7.90 1.71
CA ARG A 145 4.18 8.93 0.68
C ARG A 145 3.31 8.46 -0.48
N GLU A 146 2.42 9.33 -0.95
CA GLU A 146 1.61 9.01 -2.11
C GLU A 146 2.39 9.18 -3.42
N ALA A 147 2.04 8.34 -4.39
CA ALA A 147 2.50 8.52 -5.76
C ALA A 147 1.86 9.78 -6.36
N ASN A 148 2.68 10.71 -6.81
CA ASN A 148 2.23 12.00 -7.37
C ASN A 148 1.62 11.88 -8.77
N ASN A 149 1.85 10.76 -9.44
CA ASN A 149 1.50 10.54 -10.83
C ASN A 149 0.50 9.39 -10.99
N VAL A 150 0.05 9.23 -12.23
CA VAL A 150 -0.70 8.06 -12.67
C VAL A 150 0.04 6.79 -12.29
N VAL A 151 -0.64 5.89 -11.61
CA VAL A 151 -0.11 4.59 -11.20
C VAL A 151 -0.53 3.53 -12.21
N GLU A 152 0.39 2.65 -12.56
CA GLU A 152 0.11 1.52 -13.45
C GLU A 152 -0.11 0.25 -12.63
N ILE A 153 -1.27 -0.38 -12.83
CA ILE A 153 -1.64 -1.64 -12.18
C ILE A 153 -1.93 -2.67 -13.27
N GLY A 154 -1.12 -3.72 -13.32
CA GLY A 154 -1.25 -4.77 -14.32
C GLY A 154 -1.16 -4.27 -15.77
N GLY A 155 -0.36 -3.26 -16.05
CA GLY A 155 -0.23 -2.64 -17.37
C GLY A 155 -1.31 -1.60 -17.68
N VAL A 156 -2.19 -1.27 -16.73
CA VAL A 156 -3.28 -0.31 -16.89
C VAL A 156 -3.02 0.93 -16.06
N ARG A 157 -3.00 2.09 -16.72
CA ARG A 157 -2.85 3.40 -16.05
C ARG A 157 -4.13 3.76 -15.32
N THR A 158 -3.99 4.08 -14.03
CA THR A 158 -5.09 4.41 -13.13
C THR A 158 -4.82 5.71 -12.37
N LEU A 159 -5.85 6.31 -11.80
CA LEU A 159 -5.77 7.59 -11.09
C LEU A 159 -6.59 7.54 -9.79
N PHE A 160 -6.31 6.58 -8.94
CA PHE A 160 -6.77 6.59 -7.56
C PHE A 160 -5.56 6.61 -6.62
N ARG A 161 -5.82 6.84 -5.34
CA ARG A 161 -4.76 6.97 -4.35
C ARG A 161 -3.97 5.68 -4.23
N MET A 162 -2.66 5.77 -4.42
CA MET A 162 -1.71 4.68 -4.22
C MET A 162 -0.47 5.22 -3.51
N PRO A 163 0.15 4.43 -2.64
CA PRO A 163 1.45 4.77 -2.09
C PRO A 163 2.51 4.73 -3.19
N ASP A 164 3.53 5.54 -3.04
CA ASP A 164 4.72 5.47 -3.87
C ASP A 164 5.57 4.30 -3.40
N LEU A 165 5.48 3.19 -4.14
CA LEU A 165 6.09 1.91 -3.81
C LEU A 165 6.84 1.34 -5.00
N LEU A 166 7.99 0.74 -4.74
CA LEU A 166 8.73 -0.09 -5.68
C LEU A 166 8.78 -1.52 -5.15
N SER A 167 8.22 -2.46 -5.91
CA SER A 167 8.28 -3.88 -5.60
C SER A 167 9.29 -4.59 -6.49
N ILE A 168 10.15 -5.42 -5.90
CA ILE A 168 11.08 -6.28 -6.63
C ILE A 168 10.85 -7.75 -6.28
N GLY A 169 11.11 -8.64 -7.25
CA GLY A 169 10.94 -10.09 -7.10
C GLY A 169 12.08 -10.75 -6.31
N LEU A 170 12.33 -10.26 -5.10
CA LEU A 170 13.29 -10.78 -4.15
C LEU A 170 12.60 -10.97 -2.80
N GLY A 171 12.74 -12.13 -2.20
CA GLY A 171 12.27 -12.45 -0.85
C GLY A 171 12.93 -13.73 -0.35
N GLY A 172 12.66 -14.13 0.89
CA GLY A 172 13.29 -15.30 1.48
C GLY A 172 13.13 -16.60 0.68
N GLY A 173 11.97 -16.77 0.01
CA GLY A 173 11.66 -17.92 -0.84
C GLY A 173 12.11 -17.79 -2.29
N SER A 174 12.79 -16.71 -2.68
CA SER A 174 13.26 -16.52 -4.06
C SER A 174 14.21 -17.64 -4.48
N LEU A 175 13.93 -18.25 -5.63
CA LEU A 175 14.74 -19.34 -6.18
C LEU A 175 16.09 -18.83 -6.66
N VAL A 176 17.14 -19.59 -6.38
CA VAL A 176 18.51 -19.30 -6.82
C VAL A 176 18.91 -20.31 -7.89
N ALA A 177 19.14 -19.85 -9.12
CA ALA A 177 19.70 -20.67 -10.20
C ALA A 177 21.22 -20.54 -10.22
N ARG A 178 21.92 -21.64 -10.63
CA ARG A 178 23.38 -21.70 -10.57
C ARG A 178 24.06 -21.28 -11.87
N ALA A 179 23.41 -21.53 -13.00
CA ALA A 179 23.98 -21.26 -14.32
C ALA A 179 22.92 -20.90 -15.34
N PRO A 180 22.77 -19.59 -15.72
CA PRO A 180 23.49 -18.48 -15.12
C PRO A 180 23.04 -18.23 -13.67
N LEU A 181 23.90 -17.57 -12.86
CA LEU A 181 23.53 -17.20 -11.50
C LEU A 181 22.42 -16.15 -11.53
N THR A 182 21.24 -16.52 -11.04
CA THR A 182 20.09 -15.61 -10.89
C THR A 182 19.42 -15.82 -9.53
N VAL A 183 18.79 -14.76 -8.99
CA VAL A 183 17.97 -14.80 -7.78
C VAL A 183 16.61 -14.23 -8.14
N GLY A 184 15.53 -14.99 -7.87
CA GLY A 184 14.18 -14.60 -8.25
C GLY A 184 13.98 -14.48 -9.78
N PRO A 185 12.88 -13.82 -10.26
CA PRO A 185 11.70 -13.42 -9.47
C PRO A 185 10.81 -14.60 -9.05
N ARG A 186 11.09 -15.83 -9.53
CA ARG A 186 10.36 -17.05 -9.12
C ARG A 186 10.66 -17.34 -7.64
N SER A 187 9.62 -17.72 -6.90
CA SER A 187 9.73 -18.02 -5.47
C SER A 187 8.91 -19.25 -5.11
N VAL A 188 9.31 -19.95 -4.05
CA VAL A 188 8.50 -21.00 -3.41
C VAL A 188 7.39 -20.40 -2.54
N GLY A 189 7.47 -19.10 -2.24
CA GLY A 189 6.46 -18.38 -1.46
C GLY A 189 6.24 -19.01 -0.08
N TYR A 190 4.97 -19.21 0.30
CA TYR A 190 4.58 -19.78 1.58
C TYR A 190 5.07 -21.24 1.80
N ARG A 191 5.49 -21.94 0.75
CA ARG A 191 6.03 -23.32 0.84
C ARG A 191 7.51 -23.34 1.21
N LEU A 192 8.10 -22.21 1.63
CA LEU A 192 9.52 -22.15 1.99
C LEU A 192 9.93 -23.22 3.00
N VAL A 193 9.11 -23.46 4.02
CA VAL A 193 9.39 -24.47 5.07
C VAL A 193 9.25 -25.91 4.60
N GLU A 194 8.65 -26.14 3.43
CA GLU A 194 8.50 -27.46 2.82
C GLU A 194 9.55 -27.69 1.72
N GLU A 195 9.83 -26.65 0.93
CA GLU A 195 10.64 -26.76 -0.29
C GLU A 195 12.09 -26.30 -0.12
N GLY A 196 12.40 -25.40 0.85
CA GLY A 196 13.76 -24.89 1.08
C GLY A 196 14.72 -25.95 1.59
N LEU A 197 15.98 -25.89 1.13
CA LEU A 197 17.01 -26.90 1.50
C LEU A 197 17.22 -26.96 3.02
N VAL A 198 17.32 -25.83 3.70
CA VAL A 198 17.54 -25.78 5.17
C VAL A 198 16.40 -26.42 5.96
N PHE A 199 15.22 -26.54 5.35
CA PHE A 199 14.05 -27.20 5.96
C PHE A 199 13.85 -28.65 5.48
N GLY A 200 14.71 -29.15 4.58
CA GLY A 200 14.66 -30.51 4.11
C GLY A 200 14.08 -30.73 2.73
N GLY A 201 13.66 -29.63 2.08
CA GLY A 201 13.21 -29.65 0.69
C GLY A 201 14.35 -29.77 -0.33
N GLY A 202 13.99 -29.58 -1.61
CA GLY A 202 14.92 -29.70 -2.74
C GLY A 202 15.20 -28.39 -3.49
N ALA A 203 14.59 -27.28 -3.11
CA ALA A 203 14.75 -26.00 -3.79
C ALA A 203 15.84 -25.15 -3.11
N LEU A 204 16.77 -24.63 -3.90
CA LEU A 204 17.74 -23.64 -3.41
C LEU A 204 17.09 -22.25 -3.41
N THR A 205 16.98 -21.65 -2.24
CA THR A 205 16.32 -20.37 -2.02
C THR A 205 17.26 -19.28 -1.49
N ALA A 206 16.82 -18.03 -1.48
CA ALA A 206 17.56 -16.92 -0.88
C ALA A 206 17.80 -17.15 0.62
N THR A 207 16.84 -17.74 1.34
CA THR A 207 17.02 -18.16 2.75
C THR A 207 18.14 -19.17 2.91
N ASP A 208 18.25 -20.16 2.03
CA ASP A 208 19.33 -21.16 2.06
C ASP A 208 20.71 -20.52 1.87
N ILE A 209 20.80 -19.57 0.96
CA ILE A 209 22.01 -18.76 0.72
C ILE A 209 22.35 -17.92 1.97
N ALA A 210 21.36 -17.27 2.57
CA ALA A 210 21.57 -16.46 3.76
C ALA A 210 22.06 -17.30 4.96
N VAL A 211 21.49 -18.50 5.17
CA VAL A 211 21.97 -19.45 6.20
C VAL A 211 23.38 -19.91 5.90
N ALA A 212 23.69 -20.25 4.64
CA ALA A 212 25.05 -20.68 4.23
C ALA A 212 26.08 -19.55 4.43
N ALA A 213 25.67 -18.30 4.16
CA ALA A 213 26.49 -17.10 4.38
C ALA A 213 26.62 -16.70 5.87
N GLY A 214 25.79 -17.25 6.76
CA GLY A 214 25.77 -16.91 8.18
C GLY A 214 25.03 -15.59 8.49
N LEU A 215 24.17 -15.11 7.58
CA LEU A 215 23.36 -13.89 7.78
C LEU A 215 22.17 -14.15 8.71
N VAL A 216 21.72 -15.39 8.80
CA VAL A 216 20.60 -15.80 9.65
C VAL A 216 20.78 -17.24 10.11
N ASP A 217 20.24 -17.59 11.28
CA ASP A 217 20.18 -18.94 11.80
C ASP A 217 18.74 -19.47 11.71
N LEU A 218 18.47 -20.24 10.65
CA LEU A 218 17.16 -20.84 10.35
C LEU A 218 17.33 -22.27 9.81
N GLY A 219 16.48 -23.19 10.25
CA GLY A 219 16.48 -24.57 9.80
C GLY A 219 17.76 -25.33 10.14
N ASP A 220 18.14 -26.27 9.28
CA ASP A 220 19.36 -27.09 9.49
C ASP A 220 20.51 -26.60 8.59
N ARG A 221 21.43 -25.83 9.15
CA ARG A 221 22.62 -25.29 8.47
C ARG A 221 23.48 -26.35 7.80
N ARG A 222 23.51 -27.61 8.31
CA ARG A 222 24.29 -28.70 7.76
C ARG A 222 23.86 -29.02 6.32
N ARG A 223 22.62 -28.81 5.95
CA ARG A 223 22.06 -29.09 4.61
C ARG A 223 22.59 -28.14 3.54
N VAL A 224 23.09 -26.99 3.90
CA VAL A 224 23.66 -25.98 2.99
C VAL A 224 25.19 -25.86 3.13
N ALA A 225 25.80 -26.58 4.05
CA ALA A 225 27.26 -26.54 4.31
C ALA A 225 28.13 -27.00 3.10
N SER A 226 27.57 -27.79 2.19
CA SER A 226 28.24 -28.23 0.97
C SER A 226 28.07 -27.30 -0.23
N LEU A 227 27.37 -26.18 -0.08
CA LEU A 227 27.22 -25.19 -1.17
C LEU A 227 28.59 -24.57 -1.49
N PRO A 228 28.94 -24.43 -2.80
CA PRO A 228 30.20 -23.79 -3.19
C PRO A 228 30.27 -22.36 -2.66
N ALA A 229 31.37 -21.97 -2.05
CA ALA A 229 31.55 -20.63 -1.47
C ALA A 229 31.35 -19.49 -2.50
N GLU A 230 31.81 -19.72 -3.74
CA GLU A 230 31.61 -18.72 -4.83
C GLU A 230 30.15 -18.57 -5.23
N LEU A 231 29.34 -19.62 -5.17
CA LEU A 231 27.90 -19.55 -5.39
C LEU A 231 27.21 -18.71 -4.29
N VAL A 232 27.54 -18.99 -3.02
CA VAL A 232 26.98 -18.28 -1.87
C VAL A 232 27.35 -16.81 -1.95
N LYS A 233 28.64 -16.49 -2.12
CA LYS A 233 29.14 -15.12 -2.24
C LYS A 233 28.50 -14.37 -3.42
N GLY A 234 28.43 -15.01 -4.59
CA GLY A 234 27.84 -14.43 -5.79
C GLY A 234 26.33 -14.16 -5.63
N ALA A 235 25.59 -15.10 -5.00
CA ALA A 235 24.16 -14.93 -4.75
C ALA A 235 23.87 -13.81 -3.74
N VAL A 236 24.65 -13.72 -2.65
CA VAL A 236 24.56 -12.60 -1.68
C VAL A 236 24.83 -11.27 -2.38
N ALA A 237 25.91 -11.16 -3.16
CA ALA A 237 26.22 -9.94 -3.89
C ALA A 237 25.12 -9.55 -4.86
N ARG A 238 24.47 -10.51 -5.53
CA ARG A 238 23.34 -10.25 -6.42
C ARG A 238 22.11 -9.73 -5.67
N MET A 239 21.78 -10.33 -4.52
CA MET A 239 20.67 -9.88 -3.67
C MET A 239 20.90 -8.46 -3.17
N HIS A 240 22.09 -8.16 -2.66
CA HIS A 240 22.45 -6.83 -2.20
C HIS A 240 22.37 -5.80 -3.33
N ALA A 241 22.91 -6.09 -4.52
CA ALA A 241 22.82 -5.20 -5.67
C ALA A 241 21.36 -4.91 -6.10
N MET A 242 20.46 -5.91 -6.02
CA MET A 242 19.03 -5.71 -6.31
C MET A 242 18.39 -4.77 -5.30
N ILE A 243 18.73 -4.90 -4.02
CA ILE A 243 18.22 -4.03 -2.94
C ILE A 243 18.77 -2.61 -3.12
N GLU A 244 20.09 -2.46 -3.31
CA GLU A 244 20.74 -1.16 -3.51
C GLU A 244 20.15 -0.40 -4.71
N GLU A 245 19.97 -1.05 -5.85
CA GLU A 245 19.32 -0.48 -7.03
C GLU A 245 17.88 -0.03 -6.74
N ALA A 246 17.13 -0.84 -6.01
CA ALA A 246 15.74 -0.52 -5.69
C ALA A 246 15.62 0.62 -4.67
N VAL A 247 16.51 0.68 -3.67
CA VAL A 247 16.60 1.78 -2.71
C VAL A 247 16.97 3.09 -3.41
N ASP A 248 17.99 3.08 -4.27
CA ASP A 248 18.40 4.26 -5.04
C ASP A 248 17.27 4.84 -5.89
N ARG A 249 16.47 3.98 -6.53
CA ARG A 249 15.31 4.39 -7.33
C ARG A 249 14.18 5.00 -6.51
N MET A 250 14.06 4.69 -5.22
CA MET A 250 13.03 5.23 -4.33
C MET A 250 13.41 6.55 -3.68
N LYS A 251 14.70 6.91 -3.65
CA LYS A 251 15.17 8.19 -3.15
C LYS A 251 14.68 9.33 -4.04
N THR A 252 14.33 10.44 -3.40
CA THR A 252 13.88 11.67 -4.10
C THR A 252 14.91 12.77 -4.13
N ASP A 253 15.95 12.66 -3.32
CA ASP A 253 17.07 13.60 -3.29
C ASP A 253 18.40 12.86 -3.07
N ALA A 254 19.51 13.59 -3.21
CA ALA A 254 20.85 13.03 -3.07
C ALA A 254 21.33 12.93 -1.61
N GLY A 255 20.58 13.47 -0.66
CA GLY A 255 20.92 13.42 0.76
C GLY A 255 20.82 12.01 1.33
N ASP A 256 21.59 11.71 2.36
CA ASP A 256 21.48 10.45 3.08
C ASP A 256 20.24 10.45 3.97
N GLU A 257 19.43 9.39 3.88
CA GLU A 257 18.23 9.22 4.69
C GLU A 257 18.24 7.85 5.41
N PRO A 258 17.55 7.68 6.56
CA PRO A 258 17.49 6.40 7.24
C PRO A 258 16.63 5.40 6.47
N LEU A 259 16.98 4.11 6.56
CA LEU A 259 16.22 2.98 6.01
C LEU A 259 15.79 2.04 7.14
N ILE A 260 14.50 1.86 7.34
CA ILE A 260 13.95 0.92 8.31
C ILE A 260 13.70 -0.42 7.61
N ALA A 261 14.37 -1.48 8.07
CA ALA A 261 14.22 -2.82 7.53
C ALA A 261 13.20 -3.62 8.35
N VAL A 262 12.16 -4.12 7.67
CA VAL A 262 11.10 -4.94 8.27
C VAL A 262 10.80 -6.16 7.40
N GLY A 263 9.91 -7.03 7.88
CA GLY A 263 9.54 -8.28 7.21
C GLY A 263 10.38 -9.47 7.66
N GLY A 264 9.87 -10.67 7.40
CA GLY A 264 10.52 -11.92 7.81
C GLY A 264 11.84 -12.23 7.07
N GLY A 265 12.08 -11.58 5.94
CA GLY A 265 13.29 -11.71 5.13
C GLY A 265 14.29 -10.56 5.28
N CYS A 266 14.11 -9.66 6.25
CA CYS A 266 14.96 -8.47 6.42
C CYS A 266 16.46 -8.78 6.66
N PHE A 267 16.80 -10.01 7.01
CA PHE A 267 18.20 -10.49 7.06
C PHE A 267 18.91 -10.48 5.69
N LEU A 268 18.17 -10.29 4.58
CA LEU A 268 18.76 -10.13 3.24
C LEU A 268 19.22 -8.68 2.97
N VAL A 269 18.83 -7.71 3.82
CA VAL A 269 19.20 -6.31 3.65
C VAL A 269 20.65 -6.13 4.09
N PRO A 270 21.53 -5.51 3.25
CA PRO A 270 22.90 -5.24 3.66
C PRO A 270 22.95 -4.16 4.76
N GLU A 271 23.91 -4.29 5.67
CA GLU A 271 24.12 -3.32 6.77
C GLU A 271 24.46 -1.90 6.29
N ARG A 272 24.97 -1.77 5.07
CA ARG A 272 25.36 -0.50 4.47
C ARG A 272 24.91 -0.41 3.03
N ILE A 273 24.25 0.67 2.69
CA ILE A 273 23.73 0.98 1.35
C ILE A 273 24.16 2.42 1.02
N ALA A 274 24.62 2.66 -0.19
CA ALA A 274 25.00 4.00 -0.63
C ALA A 274 23.79 4.96 -0.57
N GLY A 275 24.00 6.16 -0.02
CA GLY A 275 22.94 7.17 0.15
C GLY A 275 21.96 6.85 1.29
N ILE A 276 22.27 5.88 2.14
CA ILE A 276 21.53 5.57 3.37
C ILE A 276 22.44 5.90 4.57
N SER A 277 21.92 6.72 5.48
CA SER A 277 22.65 7.12 6.68
C SER A 277 22.82 5.97 7.67
N GLU A 278 21.78 5.14 7.81
CA GLU A 278 21.73 4.00 8.70
C GLU A 278 20.66 3.01 8.25
N VAL A 279 20.94 1.70 8.31
CA VAL A 279 19.95 0.62 8.19
C VAL A 279 19.49 0.23 9.58
N ILE A 280 18.23 0.47 9.88
CA ILE A 280 17.63 0.33 11.21
C ILE A 280 16.83 -0.98 11.26
N HIS A 281 17.23 -1.87 12.16
CA HIS A 281 16.48 -3.07 12.51
C HIS A 281 15.73 -2.84 13.82
N VAL A 282 14.39 -2.99 13.77
CA VAL A 282 13.54 -2.75 14.94
C VAL A 282 13.14 -4.07 15.61
N GLU A 283 12.92 -4.04 16.91
CA GLU A 283 12.31 -5.17 17.60
C GLU A 283 10.92 -5.46 17.00
N HIS A 284 10.57 -6.73 16.82
CA HIS A 284 9.33 -7.17 16.18
C HIS A 284 9.21 -6.83 14.67
N GLN A 285 10.30 -6.54 13.99
CA GLN A 285 10.33 -6.22 12.56
C GLN A 285 9.60 -7.24 11.67
N ALA A 286 9.62 -8.51 12.04
CA ALA A 286 8.96 -9.58 11.27
C ALA A 286 7.41 -9.49 11.28
N VAL A 287 6.82 -8.77 12.22
CA VAL A 287 5.38 -8.58 12.36
C VAL A 287 4.94 -7.12 12.18
N ALA A 288 5.79 -6.29 11.61
CA ALA A 288 5.50 -4.87 11.36
C ALA A 288 4.17 -4.66 10.62
N ASN A 289 3.83 -5.54 9.68
CA ASN A 289 2.54 -5.52 8.97
C ASN A 289 1.34 -5.61 9.94
N ALA A 290 1.35 -6.58 10.85
CA ALA A 290 0.30 -6.75 11.85
C ALA A 290 0.24 -5.57 12.83
N VAL A 291 1.40 -5.05 13.23
CA VAL A 291 1.48 -3.85 14.09
C VAL A 291 0.84 -2.66 13.38
N GLY A 292 1.19 -2.43 12.11
CA GLY A 292 0.63 -1.34 11.31
C GLY A 292 -0.89 -1.42 11.15
N ALA A 293 -1.42 -2.63 10.93
CA ALA A 293 -2.86 -2.86 10.89
C ALA A 293 -3.55 -2.56 12.24
N ALA A 294 -2.90 -2.94 13.35
CA ALA A 294 -3.45 -2.77 14.70
C ALA A 294 -3.50 -1.30 15.17
N ILE A 295 -2.59 -0.45 14.68
CA ILE A 295 -2.52 0.98 15.03
C ILE A 295 -3.18 1.89 13.99
N ALA A 296 -3.79 1.32 12.97
CA ALA A 296 -4.33 2.10 11.87
C ALA A 296 -5.54 2.93 12.33
N GLN A 297 -5.64 4.13 11.79
CA GLN A 297 -6.63 5.14 12.11
C GLN A 297 -7.65 5.25 10.97
N VAL A 298 -8.86 5.69 11.29
CA VAL A 298 -9.87 6.04 10.27
C VAL A 298 -9.49 7.38 9.64
N SER A 299 -9.66 7.52 8.32
CA SER A 299 -9.39 8.77 7.62
C SER A 299 -10.62 9.33 6.91
N GLY A 300 -10.65 10.67 6.80
CA GLY A 300 -11.50 11.41 5.88
C GLY A 300 -10.62 12.26 4.98
N GLU A 301 -10.93 12.31 3.69
CA GLU A 301 -10.21 13.14 2.73
C GLU A 301 -11.16 13.88 1.81
N VAL A 302 -10.86 15.14 1.61
CA VAL A 302 -11.48 15.99 0.61
C VAL A 302 -10.45 16.47 -0.38
N ASN A 303 -10.72 16.27 -1.67
CA ASN A 303 -9.92 16.79 -2.78
C ASN A 303 -10.89 17.42 -3.78
N ARG A 304 -11.13 18.71 -3.64
CA ARG A 304 -12.15 19.46 -4.41
C ARG A 304 -11.62 20.78 -4.93
N ILE A 305 -12.30 21.28 -5.96
CA ILE A 305 -12.10 22.64 -6.46
C ILE A 305 -13.15 23.54 -5.79
N PHE A 306 -12.67 24.58 -5.14
CA PHE A 306 -13.49 25.64 -4.55
C PHE A 306 -13.39 26.86 -5.43
N GLN A 307 -14.50 27.57 -5.61
CA GLN A 307 -14.60 28.78 -6.41
C GLN A 307 -15.12 29.93 -5.52
N ASP A 308 -14.69 31.14 -5.82
CA ASP A 308 -15.15 32.38 -5.16
C ASP A 308 -14.93 32.40 -3.62
N LEU A 309 -13.98 31.61 -3.12
CA LEU A 309 -13.52 31.61 -1.74
C LEU A 309 -12.07 32.11 -1.67
N SER A 310 -11.71 32.74 -0.55
CA SER A 310 -10.30 32.93 -0.22
C SER A 310 -9.61 31.59 0.04
N ARG A 311 -8.26 31.58 -0.02
CA ARG A 311 -7.47 30.38 0.26
C ARG A 311 -7.80 29.77 1.63
N ASP A 312 -7.87 30.60 2.66
CA ASP A 312 -8.10 30.15 4.03
C ASP A 312 -9.53 29.62 4.23
N GLU A 313 -10.53 30.25 3.62
CA GLU A 313 -11.92 29.77 3.62
C GLU A 313 -12.05 28.44 2.90
N ALA A 314 -11.39 28.26 1.75
CA ALA A 314 -11.40 27.02 1.00
C ALA A 314 -10.75 25.88 1.80
N ILE A 315 -9.61 26.13 2.46
CA ILE A 315 -8.94 25.16 3.33
C ILE A 315 -9.81 24.81 4.54
N ALA A 316 -10.39 25.80 5.21
CA ALA A 316 -11.27 25.58 6.35
C ALA A 316 -12.49 24.72 5.97
N ARG A 317 -13.11 25.03 4.83
CA ARG A 317 -14.25 24.26 4.33
C ARG A 317 -13.87 22.81 3.93
N ALA A 318 -12.72 22.62 3.30
CA ALA A 318 -12.21 21.29 2.97
C ALA A 318 -11.94 20.48 4.24
N ARG A 319 -11.38 21.10 5.28
CA ARG A 319 -11.13 20.45 6.57
C ARG A 319 -12.43 20.01 7.25
N GLU A 320 -13.42 20.88 7.36
CA GLU A 320 -14.72 20.54 7.93
C GLU A 320 -15.36 19.33 7.23
N LEU A 321 -15.30 19.31 5.92
CA LEU A 321 -15.80 18.18 5.12
C LEU A 321 -15.00 16.89 5.37
N ALA A 322 -13.68 16.98 5.50
CA ALA A 322 -12.82 15.83 5.79
C ALA A 322 -13.04 15.28 7.20
N GLU A 323 -13.23 16.16 8.19
CA GLU A 323 -13.58 15.80 9.57
C GLU A 323 -14.94 15.09 9.64
N THR A 324 -15.93 15.60 8.90
CA THR A 324 -17.25 14.97 8.79
C THR A 324 -17.12 13.57 8.18
N GLN A 325 -16.37 13.43 7.09
CA GLN A 325 -16.16 12.12 6.47
C GLN A 325 -15.45 11.12 7.40
N ALA A 326 -14.44 11.55 8.15
CA ALA A 326 -13.76 10.71 9.12
C ALA A 326 -14.72 10.23 10.23
N ALA A 327 -15.53 11.13 10.77
CA ALA A 327 -16.53 10.81 11.78
C ALA A 327 -17.60 9.84 11.26
N ASP A 328 -18.13 10.07 10.06
CA ASP A 328 -19.09 9.18 9.39
C ASP A 328 -18.50 7.79 9.10
N ALA A 329 -17.18 7.72 8.89
CA ALA A 329 -16.45 6.47 8.69
C ALA A 329 -16.11 5.75 10.02
N GLY A 330 -16.44 6.33 11.18
CA GLY A 330 -16.27 5.72 12.50
C GLY A 330 -15.07 6.23 13.30
N ALA A 331 -14.50 7.39 12.96
CA ALA A 331 -13.51 8.04 13.80
C ALA A 331 -14.13 8.72 15.02
N ASP A 332 -13.47 8.66 16.17
CA ASP A 332 -13.83 9.49 17.33
C ASP A 332 -13.55 10.96 17.03
N PRO A 333 -14.56 11.83 16.99
CA PRO A 333 -14.39 13.24 16.65
C PRO A 333 -13.43 14.01 17.57
N ARG A 334 -13.17 13.49 18.78
CA ARG A 334 -12.25 14.11 19.75
C ARG A 334 -10.78 13.85 19.43
N THR A 335 -10.49 12.88 18.56
CA THR A 335 -9.14 12.46 18.20
C THR A 335 -8.70 12.94 16.83
N LEU A 336 -9.58 13.64 16.11
CA LEU A 336 -9.35 14.10 14.75
C LEU A 336 -8.13 15.02 14.66
N THR A 337 -7.23 14.68 13.75
CA THR A 337 -5.99 15.42 13.46
C THR A 337 -5.83 15.62 11.95
N THR A 338 -5.55 16.84 11.53
CA THR A 338 -5.21 17.10 10.12
C THR A 338 -3.77 16.68 9.87
N VAL A 339 -3.57 15.73 8.95
CA VAL A 339 -2.23 15.18 8.61
C VAL A 339 -1.69 15.71 7.30
N GLU A 340 -2.56 16.28 6.44
CA GLU A 340 -2.15 16.79 5.14
C GLU A 340 -3.05 17.94 4.69
N VAL A 341 -2.43 19.00 4.16
CA VAL A 341 -3.10 20.12 3.49
C VAL A 341 -2.31 20.50 2.26
N GLU A 342 -2.91 20.36 1.09
CA GLU A 342 -2.36 20.83 -0.18
C GLU A 342 -3.35 21.80 -0.83
N ASP A 343 -2.84 22.89 -1.41
CA ASP A 343 -3.64 23.79 -2.20
C ASP A 343 -2.93 24.17 -3.51
N LEU A 344 -3.68 24.23 -4.59
CA LEU A 344 -3.18 24.54 -5.92
C LEU A 344 -4.12 25.51 -6.63
N PRO A 345 -3.69 26.75 -6.90
CA PRO A 345 -4.47 27.69 -7.71
C PRO A 345 -4.61 27.21 -9.17
N LEU A 346 -5.81 27.23 -9.70
CA LEU A 346 -6.13 26.83 -11.07
C LEU A 346 -6.41 28.05 -11.93
N ALA A 347 -5.34 28.73 -12.38
CA ALA A 347 -5.42 30.01 -13.09
C ALA A 347 -6.22 29.95 -14.42
N TYR A 348 -6.42 28.76 -14.98
CA TYR A 348 -7.18 28.55 -16.22
C TYR A 348 -8.70 28.36 -16.00
N LEU A 349 -9.14 28.29 -14.74
CA LEU A 349 -10.55 28.22 -14.39
C LEU A 349 -11.06 29.58 -13.85
N PRO A 350 -12.33 29.95 -14.09
CA PRO A 350 -12.93 31.19 -13.57
C PRO A 350 -13.10 31.13 -12.04
N GLY A 351 -13.35 32.31 -11.43
CA GLY A 351 -13.79 32.40 -10.03
C GLY A 351 -12.72 32.11 -8.99
N ASN A 352 -11.46 32.54 -9.19
CA ASN A 352 -10.34 32.25 -8.27
C ASN A 352 -10.31 30.79 -7.84
N SER A 353 -10.47 29.88 -8.81
CA SER A 353 -10.57 28.45 -8.55
C SER A 353 -9.33 27.91 -7.85
N LEU A 354 -9.51 27.31 -6.68
CA LEU A 354 -8.47 26.70 -5.87
C LEU A 354 -8.80 25.21 -5.68
N ARG A 355 -7.91 24.34 -6.11
CA ARG A 355 -7.97 22.93 -5.73
C ARG A 355 -7.39 22.78 -4.34
N VAL A 356 -8.19 22.28 -3.40
CA VAL A 356 -7.76 22.02 -2.02
C VAL A 356 -7.90 20.53 -1.74
N ARG A 357 -6.86 19.98 -1.14
CA ARG A 357 -6.85 18.65 -0.57
C ARG A 357 -6.56 18.75 0.91
N VAL A 358 -7.42 18.14 1.71
CA VAL A 358 -7.22 18.00 3.16
C VAL A 358 -7.47 16.56 3.55
N ARG A 359 -6.56 16.02 4.35
CA ARG A 359 -6.71 14.71 4.98
C ARG A 359 -6.68 14.82 6.48
N VAL A 360 -7.67 14.18 7.11
CA VAL A 360 -7.85 14.09 8.56
C VAL A 360 -7.83 12.62 8.95
N VAL A 361 -7.23 12.29 10.09
CA VAL A 361 -7.24 10.95 10.69
C VAL A 361 -7.73 11.03 12.13
N GLY A 362 -8.34 9.94 12.61
CA GLY A 362 -8.79 9.79 14.00
C GLY A 362 -8.79 8.34 14.44
N GLU A 363 -8.77 8.11 15.74
CA GLU A 363 -8.90 6.77 16.31
C GLU A 363 -10.30 6.22 16.05
N ILE A 364 -10.44 4.90 16.02
CA ILE A 364 -11.74 4.22 15.91
C ILE A 364 -12.55 4.54 17.17
N ALA A 365 -13.84 4.97 17.00
CA ALA A 365 -14.74 5.35 18.09
C ALA A 365 -15.19 4.17 18.97
#